data_382649417448d6ebae3a05afb712a3a1
#
_entry.id   382649417448d6ebae3a05afb712a3a1
#
_cell.length_a   1.000
_cell.length_b   1.000
_cell.length_c   1.000
_cell.angle_alpha   90.00
_cell.angle_beta   90.00
_cell.angle_gamma   90.00
#
_symmetry.space_group_name_H-M   'P 1'
#
loop_
_entity.id
_entity.type
_entity.pdbx_description
1 polymer ?
#
loop_
_entity_poly.entity_id
_entity_poly.type
_entity_poly.pdbx_seq_one_letter_code
_entity_poly.pdbx_strand_id
1 'polypeptide(L)'
;MLLLAAAMLAASAPAAEQAAIFKAAGFTKRGATWKSGNCDGSESESYSPGNIASYSDLNGDGRPEAVVTEGGAICYGMTGTHFWLVSKQVDGSWKLMTDETAMPGFLKTKGAGGWPDIQLGGPGFCFPIWRWNGKAYALNRFEYEGKRCKP
;
A
#
# COMPACT_ATOMS: atom_id res chain seq x y z
N MET A 1 38.46 0.75 10.09
CA MET A 1 37.40 1.64 9.61
C MET A 1 36.08 0.83 9.67
N LEU A 2 35.33 0.98 10.79
CA LEU A 2 34.06 0.28 10.97
C LEU A 2 32.99 1.06 10.19
N LEU A 3 32.43 0.45 9.16
CA LEU A 3 31.20 0.91 8.51
C LEU A 3 30.02 0.56 9.42
N LEU A 4 29.51 1.53 10.16
CA LEU A 4 28.21 1.40 10.81
C LEU A 4 27.15 1.42 9.71
N ALA A 5 26.62 0.26 9.39
CA ALA A 5 25.38 0.14 8.64
C ALA A 5 24.23 0.64 9.55
N ALA A 6 23.81 1.88 9.35
CA ALA A 6 22.58 2.36 9.97
C ALA A 6 21.41 1.57 9.37
N ALA A 7 20.88 0.62 10.11
CA ALA A 7 19.61 0.00 9.79
C ALA A 7 18.54 1.10 9.90
N MET A 8 18.01 1.56 8.77
CA MET A 8 16.83 2.40 8.76
C MET A 8 15.65 1.53 9.21
N LEU A 9 15.31 1.65 10.48
CA LEU A 9 14.04 1.15 11.00
C LEU A 9 12.95 1.91 10.25
N ALA A 10 12.05 1.17 9.57
CA ALA A 10 10.86 1.75 8.97
C ALA A 10 10.09 2.50 10.07
N ALA A 11 9.89 3.81 9.89
CA ALA A 11 9.18 4.63 10.86
C ALA A 11 7.71 4.18 10.89
N SER A 12 7.14 4.02 12.11
CA SER A 12 5.70 3.84 12.27
C SER A 12 4.98 5.19 12.16
N ALA A 13 3.72 5.17 11.72
CA ALA A 13 2.91 6.39 11.63
C ALA A 13 2.70 7.01 13.02
N PRO A 14 2.94 8.33 13.18
CA PRO A 14 2.64 9.03 14.43
C PRO A 14 1.17 8.87 14.82
N ALA A 15 0.88 8.74 16.11
CA ALA A 15 -0.48 8.58 16.61
C ALA A 15 -1.43 9.68 16.13
N ALA A 16 -0.95 10.92 16.03
CA ALA A 16 -1.72 12.07 15.54
C ALA A 16 -2.11 11.97 14.05
N GLU A 17 -1.41 11.19 13.26
CA GLU A 17 -1.62 11.02 11.82
C GLU A 17 -2.51 9.82 11.49
N GLN A 18 -2.60 8.83 12.37
CA GLN A 18 -3.22 7.53 12.07
C GLN A 18 -4.68 7.66 11.64
N ALA A 19 -5.48 8.46 12.34
CA ALA A 19 -6.89 8.65 11.99
C ALA A 19 -7.06 9.28 10.61
N ALA A 20 -6.22 10.26 10.26
CA ALA A 20 -6.26 10.91 8.93
C ALA A 20 -5.86 9.94 7.81
N ILE A 21 -4.87 9.10 8.06
CA ILE A 21 -4.44 8.05 7.12
C ILE A 21 -5.58 7.07 6.84
N PHE A 22 -6.20 6.52 7.88
CA PHE A 22 -7.33 5.59 7.74
C PHE A 22 -8.51 6.23 7.01
N LYS A 23 -8.87 7.44 7.37
CA LYS A 23 -9.98 8.18 6.71
C LYS A 23 -9.69 8.43 5.23
N ALA A 24 -8.47 8.81 4.88
CA ALA A 24 -8.07 9.01 3.48
C ALA A 24 -8.15 7.72 2.67
N ALA A 25 -7.88 6.57 3.30
CA ALA A 25 -8.06 5.24 2.70
C ALA A 25 -9.53 4.79 2.65
N GLY A 26 -10.46 5.57 3.17
CA GLY A 26 -11.90 5.25 3.17
C GLY A 26 -12.37 4.39 4.34
N PHE A 27 -11.57 4.26 5.38
CA PHE A 27 -11.91 3.48 6.57
C PHE A 27 -12.73 4.29 7.57
N THR A 28 -13.56 3.60 8.32
CA THR A 28 -14.29 4.14 9.47
C THR A 28 -13.86 3.42 10.74
N LYS A 29 -13.82 4.16 11.84
CA LYS A 29 -13.50 3.59 13.16
C LYS A 29 -14.74 2.91 13.73
N ARG A 30 -14.59 1.65 14.11
CA ARG A 30 -15.65 0.84 14.75
C ARG A 30 -15.07 0.23 16.03
N GLY A 31 -15.43 0.81 17.17
CA GLY A 31 -14.81 0.47 18.44
C GLY A 31 -13.31 0.83 18.44
N ALA A 32 -12.46 -0.15 18.70
CA ALA A 32 -11.00 0.03 18.74
C ALA A 32 -10.33 -0.20 17.37
N THR A 33 -11.07 -0.60 16.33
CA THR A 33 -10.52 -0.99 15.03
C THR A 33 -11.00 -0.07 13.90
N TRP A 34 -10.24 -0.06 12.82
CA TRP A 34 -10.59 0.61 11.58
C TRP A 34 -11.00 -0.44 10.54
N LYS A 35 -12.08 -0.20 9.83
CA LYS A 35 -12.62 -1.11 8.82
C LYS A 35 -12.99 -0.37 7.54
N SER A 36 -12.70 -0.97 6.39
CA SER A 36 -13.04 -0.39 5.09
C SER A 36 -14.54 -0.50 4.77
N GLY A 37 -15.20 -1.51 5.34
CA GLY A 37 -16.55 -1.90 4.95
C GLY A 37 -16.60 -3.01 3.90
N ASN A 38 -15.50 -3.29 3.21
CA ASN A 38 -15.43 -4.32 2.17
C ASN A 38 -15.74 -5.73 2.71
N CYS A 39 -15.38 -5.98 3.97
CA CYS A 39 -15.58 -7.28 4.62
C CYS A 39 -16.82 -7.33 5.49
N ASP A 40 -17.69 -6.34 5.46
CA ASP A 40 -18.92 -6.33 6.28
C ASP A 40 -19.80 -7.54 5.95
N GLY A 41 -20.12 -8.34 6.96
CA GLY A 41 -20.86 -9.60 6.82
C GLY A 41 -20.02 -10.76 6.28
N SER A 42 -18.74 -10.56 6.00
CA SER A 42 -17.80 -11.57 5.48
C SER A 42 -16.57 -11.73 6.37
N GLU A 43 -16.65 -11.30 7.61
CA GLU A 43 -15.59 -11.47 8.59
C GLU A 43 -15.54 -12.94 9.05
N SER A 44 -14.33 -13.48 9.02
CA SER A 44 -14.04 -14.85 9.45
C SER A 44 -12.89 -14.85 10.43
N GLU A 45 -12.46 -16.03 10.90
CA GLU A 45 -11.26 -16.15 11.76
C GLU A 45 -9.99 -15.60 11.08
N SER A 46 -9.95 -15.58 9.75
CA SER A 46 -8.82 -15.01 8.99
C SER A 46 -8.90 -13.50 8.82
N TYR A 47 -9.98 -12.85 9.26
CA TYR A 47 -10.16 -11.42 9.11
C TYR A 47 -9.17 -10.62 9.97
N SER A 48 -8.52 -9.65 9.35
CA SER A 48 -7.67 -8.67 10.00
C SER A 48 -8.15 -7.26 9.66
N PRO A 49 -8.51 -6.44 10.66
CA PRO A 49 -8.96 -5.07 10.41
C PRO A 49 -7.84 -4.19 9.87
N GLY A 50 -8.18 -2.95 9.55
CA GLY A 50 -7.25 -1.98 9.01
C GLY A 50 -5.97 -1.83 9.83
N ASN A 51 -4.85 -1.89 9.15
CA ASN A 51 -3.51 -1.75 9.71
C ASN A 51 -2.67 -0.83 8.82
N ILE A 52 -1.90 0.07 9.42
CA ILE A 52 -0.90 0.85 8.71
C ILE A 52 0.37 0.01 8.61
N ALA A 53 0.58 -0.61 7.46
CA ALA A 53 1.67 -1.56 7.24
C ALA A 53 3.01 -0.86 6.99
N SER A 54 3.01 0.35 6.44
CA SER A 54 4.22 1.14 6.23
C SER A 54 3.95 2.64 6.27
N TYR A 55 4.99 3.39 6.60
CA TYR A 55 4.99 4.85 6.66
C TYR A 55 6.38 5.35 6.29
N SER A 56 6.54 5.90 5.09
CA SER A 56 7.83 6.37 4.59
C SER A 56 7.64 7.27 3.37
N ASP A 57 8.64 8.09 3.05
CA ASP A 57 8.67 8.88 1.82
C ASP A 57 9.00 7.96 0.63
N LEU A 58 8.00 7.62 -0.18
CA LEU A 58 8.15 6.72 -1.31
C LEU A 58 8.55 7.42 -2.61
N ASN A 59 8.19 8.69 -2.78
CA ASN A 59 8.43 9.43 -4.02
C ASN A 59 9.56 10.46 -3.94
N GLY A 60 10.20 10.59 -2.78
CA GLY A 60 11.34 11.48 -2.59
C GLY A 60 10.99 12.96 -2.44
N ASP A 61 9.73 13.30 -2.13
CA ASP A 61 9.29 14.70 -1.99
C ASP A 61 9.46 15.26 -0.57
N GLY A 62 9.94 14.46 0.37
CA GLY A 62 10.14 14.83 1.77
C GLY A 62 8.88 14.66 2.64
N ARG A 63 7.75 14.24 2.06
CA ARG A 63 6.52 13.95 2.79
C ARG A 63 6.24 12.45 2.76
N PRO A 64 5.67 11.87 3.85
CA PRO A 64 5.45 10.43 3.91
C PRO A 64 4.25 9.97 3.08
N GLU A 65 4.34 8.74 2.64
CA GLU A 65 3.24 7.90 2.21
C GLU A 65 2.96 6.85 3.27
N ALA A 66 1.73 6.36 3.31
CA ALA A 66 1.34 5.24 4.14
C ALA A 66 0.64 4.18 3.30
N VAL A 67 0.91 2.93 3.64
CA VAL A 67 0.18 1.79 3.09
C VAL A 67 -0.71 1.25 4.19
N VAL A 68 -2.01 1.25 3.93
CA VAL A 68 -3.03 0.65 4.79
C VAL A 68 -3.39 -0.71 4.19
N THR A 69 -3.55 -1.71 5.03
CA THR A 69 -3.99 -3.04 4.62
C THR A 69 -5.18 -3.51 5.44
N GLU A 70 -6.01 -4.33 4.84
CA GLU A 70 -7.07 -5.11 5.50
C GLU A 70 -7.02 -6.51 4.91
N GLY A 71 -7.20 -7.54 5.74
CA GLY A 71 -7.04 -8.92 5.33
C GLY A 71 -8.28 -9.78 5.61
N GLY A 72 -8.39 -10.86 4.85
CA GLY A 72 -9.45 -11.86 5.02
C GLY A 72 -9.68 -12.67 3.75
N ALA A 73 -9.68 -13.99 3.88
CA ALA A 73 -9.86 -14.88 2.73
C ALA A 73 -11.26 -14.81 2.13
N ILE A 74 -12.29 -14.54 2.93
CA ILE A 74 -13.68 -14.47 2.45
C ILE A 74 -13.88 -13.23 1.58
N CYS A 75 -13.39 -12.07 2.01
CA CYS A 75 -13.59 -10.81 1.29
C CYS A 75 -12.56 -10.52 0.20
N TYR A 76 -11.35 -11.11 0.30
CA TYR A 76 -10.25 -10.85 -0.64
C TYR A 76 -9.70 -12.09 -1.33
N GLY A 77 -10.39 -13.21 -1.22
CA GLY A 77 -10.03 -14.44 -1.91
C GLY A 77 -8.66 -14.99 -1.53
N MET A 78 -8.02 -15.66 -2.48
CA MET A 78 -6.72 -16.33 -2.26
C MET A 78 -5.56 -15.35 -2.01
N THR A 79 -5.65 -14.12 -2.47
CA THR A 79 -4.69 -13.07 -2.14
C THR A 79 -4.74 -12.72 -0.65
N GLY A 80 -5.93 -12.74 -0.06
CA GLY A 80 -6.15 -12.59 1.37
C GLY A 80 -5.92 -11.18 1.91
N THR A 81 -5.59 -10.22 1.07
CA THR A 81 -5.34 -8.83 1.49
C THR A 81 -5.68 -7.82 0.40
N HIS A 82 -6.09 -6.65 0.85
CA HIS A 82 -6.24 -5.46 0.02
C HIS A 82 -5.36 -4.35 0.61
N PHE A 83 -4.75 -3.53 -0.25
CA PHE A 83 -3.96 -2.40 0.19
C PHE A 83 -4.51 -1.07 -0.35
N TRP A 84 -4.27 -0.01 0.40
CA TRP A 84 -4.52 1.38 0.03
C TRP A 84 -3.23 2.16 0.21
N LEU A 85 -2.81 2.87 -0.82
CA LEU A 85 -1.68 3.79 -0.78
C LEU A 85 -2.21 5.21 -0.61
N VAL A 86 -1.84 5.87 0.47
CA VAL A 86 -2.21 7.26 0.73
C VAL A 86 -0.95 8.12 0.85
N SER A 87 -1.03 9.37 0.43
CA SER A 87 0.09 10.31 0.38
C SER A 87 -0.22 11.59 1.10
N LYS A 88 0.73 12.07 1.92
CA LYS A 88 0.60 13.36 2.59
C LYS A 88 0.86 14.49 1.59
N GLN A 89 -0.11 15.40 1.48
CA GLN A 89 -0.07 16.53 0.56
C GLN A 89 0.65 17.74 1.18
N VAL A 90 0.96 18.73 0.35
CA VAL A 90 1.64 19.98 0.79
C VAL A 90 0.87 20.69 1.90
N ASP A 91 -0.46 20.68 1.86
CA ASP A 91 -1.34 21.31 2.86
C ASP A 91 -1.49 20.49 4.15
N GLY A 92 -0.83 19.33 4.25
CA GLY A 92 -0.89 18.43 5.39
C GLY A 92 -2.06 17.43 5.35
N SER A 93 -2.96 17.52 4.39
CA SER A 93 -4.01 16.51 4.18
C SER A 93 -3.44 15.22 3.60
N TRP A 94 -4.21 14.13 3.68
CA TRP A 94 -3.87 12.84 3.08
C TRP A 94 -4.79 12.56 1.89
N LYS A 95 -4.23 11.97 0.84
CA LYS A 95 -4.95 11.66 -0.39
C LYS A 95 -4.73 10.20 -0.78
N LEU A 96 -5.83 9.52 -1.15
CA LEU A 96 -5.75 8.18 -1.71
C LEU A 96 -5.15 8.24 -3.13
N MET A 97 -4.07 7.48 -3.34
CA MET A 97 -3.37 7.41 -4.62
C MET A 97 -3.82 6.20 -5.43
N THR A 98 -3.97 5.06 -4.80
CA THR A 98 -4.45 3.82 -5.42
C THR A 98 -4.81 2.79 -4.35
N ASP A 99 -5.58 1.79 -4.73
CA ASP A 99 -5.87 0.62 -3.92
C ASP A 99 -6.10 -0.59 -4.82
N GLU A 100 -5.85 -1.79 -4.31
CA GLU A 100 -6.08 -3.05 -5.04
C GLU A 100 -6.05 -4.25 -4.10
N THR A 101 -6.75 -5.32 -4.51
CA THR A 101 -6.60 -6.63 -3.87
C THR A 101 -5.29 -7.25 -4.36
N ALA A 102 -4.23 -7.04 -3.60
CA ALA A 102 -2.88 -7.48 -3.92
C ALA A 102 -1.98 -7.32 -2.71
N MET A 103 -0.84 -7.98 -2.72
CA MET A 103 0.30 -7.69 -1.87
C MET A 103 1.22 -6.72 -2.62
N PRO A 104 1.30 -5.43 -2.23
CA PRO A 104 2.08 -4.47 -2.98
C PRO A 104 3.58 -4.65 -2.76
N GLY A 105 4.34 -4.64 -3.85
CA GLY A 105 5.79 -4.55 -3.82
C GLY A 105 6.24 -3.25 -4.49
N PHE A 106 6.90 -2.36 -3.76
CA PHE A 106 7.41 -1.12 -4.33
C PHE A 106 8.77 -1.36 -4.94
N LEU A 107 8.89 -1.06 -6.24
CA LEU A 107 10.09 -1.33 -7.03
C LEU A 107 11.02 -0.11 -7.07
N LYS A 108 12.27 -0.33 -7.47
CA LYS A 108 13.24 0.75 -7.68
C LYS A 108 12.99 1.55 -8.97
N THR A 109 12.30 0.97 -9.93
CA THR A 109 11.86 1.65 -11.14
C THR A 109 10.74 2.65 -10.80
N LYS A 110 10.67 3.75 -11.53
CA LYS A 110 9.80 4.88 -11.18
C LYS A 110 9.03 5.39 -12.38
N GLY A 111 7.84 5.85 -12.12
CA GLY A 111 7.02 6.61 -13.03
C GLY A 111 7.17 8.11 -12.85
N ALA A 112 6.16 8.88 -13.26
CA ALA A 112 6.15 10.33 -13.14
C ALA A 112 6.31 10.78 -11.68
N GLY A 113 6.97 11.93 -11.47
CA GLY A 113 7.14 12.54 -10.15
C GLY A 113 7.93 11.72 -9.13
N GLY A 114 8.71 10.75 -9.58
CA GLY A 114 9.51 9.90 -8.69
C GLY A 114 8.71 8.78 -7.98
N TRP A 115 7.45 8.59 -8.33
CA TRP A 115 6.61 7.54 -7.75
C TRP A 115 7.12 6.14 -8.12
N PRO A 116 7.35 5.25 -7.15
CA PRO A 116 7.82 3.90 -7.44
C PRO A 116 6.77 3.09 -8.20
N ASP A 117 7.21 2.22 -9.10
CA ASP A 117 6.35 1.21 -9.68
C ASP A 117 5.85 0.26 -8.58
N ILE A 118 4.65 -0.26 -8.73
CA ILE A 118 4.04 -1.20 -7.78
C ILE A 118 3.84 -2.54 -8.46
N GLN A 119 4.48 -3.58 -7.92
CA GLN A 119 4.15 -4.95 -8.28
C GLN A 119 2.92 -5.39 -7.49
N LEU A 120 1.90 -5.85 -8.19
CA LEU A 120 0.68 -6.38 -7.59
C LEU A 120 0.85 -7.89 -7.39
N GLY A 121 1.38 -8.29 -6.23
CA GLY A 121 1.61 -9.68 -5.88
C GLY A 121 0.34 -10.39 -5.42
N GLY A 122 0.39 -11.71 -5.45
CA GLY A 122 -0.69 -12.60 -5.06
C GLY A 122 -0.39 -14.02 -5.49
N PRO A 123 -1.41 -14.91 -5.54
CA PRO A 123 -1.22 -16.25 -6.08
C PRO A 123 -0.78 -16.22 -7.54
N GLY A 124 0.04 -17.19 -7.93
CA GLY A 124 0.49 -17.34 -9.31
C GLY A 124 1.89 -16.79 -9.57
N PHE A 125 2.15 -16.50 -10.82
CA PHE A 125 3.40 -15.96 -11.33
C PHE A 125 3.09 -15.01 -12.50
N CYS A 126 4.01 -14.15 -12.87
CA CYS A 126 3.79 -13.11 -13.89
C CYS A 126 2.82 -12.03 -13.41
N PHE A 127 3.31 -11.17 -12.51
CA PHE A 127 2.50 -10.18 -11.83
C PHE A 127 2.43 -8.86 -12.59
N PRO A 128 1.28 -8.15 -12.55
CA PRO A 128 1.18 -6.82 -13.13
C PRO A 128 2.05 -5.83 -12.35
N ILE A 129 2.71 -4.96 -13.08
CA ILE A 129 3.44 -3.81 -12.55
C ILE A 129 2.68 -2.55 -12.96
N TRP A 130 2.26 -1.79 -11.97
CA TRP A 130 1.60 -0.51 -12.17
C TRP A 130 2.59 0.63 -12.07
N ARG A 131 2.42 1.62 -12.94
CA ARG A 131 3.25 2.83 -12.99
C ARG A 131 2.40 4.07 -12.85
N TRP A 132 2.88 5.03 -12.06
CA TRP A 132 2.26 6.34 -11.94
C TRP A 132 2.47 7.15 -13.24
N ASN A 133 1.38 7.64 -13.84
CA ASN A 133 1.42 8.40 -15.09
C ASN A 133 1.27 9.92 -14.90
N GLY A 134 1.29 10.39 -13.64
CA GLY A 134 1.02 11.78 -13.28
C GLY A 134 -0.41 12.02 -12.80
N LYS A 135 -1.32 11.08 -13.03
CA LYS A 135 -2.73 11.16 -12.61
C LYS A 135 -3.21 9.94 -11.85
N ALA A 136 -2.77 8.76 -12.26
CA ALA A 136 -3.17 7.47 -11.68
C ALA A 136 -2.07 6.43 -11.87
N TYR A 137 -2.13 5.40 -11.03
CA TYR A 137 -1.41 4.16 -11.29
C TYR A 137 -2.15 3.36 -12.35
N ALA A 138 -1.43 2.88 -13.36
CA ALA A 138 -1.97 2.10 -14.45
C ALA A 138 -1.01 0.97 -14.85
N LEU A 139 -1.55 -0.09 -15.43
CA LEU A 139 -0.76 -1.22 -15.92
C LEU A 139 0.34 -0.73 -16.88
N ASN A 140 1.58 -1.11 -16.59
CA ASN A 140 2.74 -0.78 -17.42
C ASN A 140 3.33 -2.02 -18.09
N ARG A 141 3.48 -3.10 -17.33
CA ARG A 141 4.10 -4.36 -17.78
C ARG A 141 3.77 -5.49 -16.82
N PHE A 142 4.23 -6.68 -17.16
CA PHE A 142 4.19 -7.85 -16.27
C PHE A 142 5.60 -8.34 -16.00
N GLU A 143 5.87 -8.76 -14.77
CA GLU A 143 7.17 -9.30 -14.36
C GLU A 143 7.01 -10.47 -13.39
N TYR A 144 8.01 -11.33 -13.41
CA TYR A 144 8.22 -12.38 -12.42
C TYR A 144 9.70 -12.44 -12.06
N GLU A 145 9.98 -12.31 -10.76
CA GLU A 145 11.36 -12.29 -10.24
C GLU A 145 12.27 -11.28 -10.97
N GLY A 146 11.74 -10.09 -11.24
CA GLY A 146 12.49 -9.01 -11.90
C GLY A 146 12.65 -9.14 -13.41
N LYS A 147 12.02 -10.15 -14.03
CA LYS A 147 12.07 -10.38 -15.47
C LYS A 147 10.69 -10.21 -16.10
N ARG A 148 10.64 -9.62 -17.28
CA ARG A 148 9.40 -9.52 -18.05
C ARG A 148 8.84 -10.90 -18.38
N CYS A 149 7.52 -11.00 -18.28
CA CYS A 149 6.77 -12.22 -18.59
C CYS A 149 5.45 -11.86 -19.30
N LYS A 150 4.79 -12.88 -19.82
CA LYS A 150 3.43 -12.78 -20.36
C LYS A 150 2.49 -13.58 -19.48
N PRO A 151 1.40 -12.94 -18.98
CA PRO A 151 0.42 -13.64 -18.16
C PRO A 151 -0.40 -14.66 -18.95
#